data_04a313ae0f6e9861a7b8959a30de4bb4
#
_entry.id   04a313ae0f6e9861a7b8959a30de4bb4
#
_cell.length_a   1.000
_cell.length_b   1.000
_cell.length_c   1.000
_cell.angle_alpha   90.00
_cell.angle_beta   90.00
_cell.angle_gamma   90.00
#
_symmetry.space_group_name_H-M   'P 1'
#
loop_
_entity.id
_entity.type
_entity.pdbx_description
1 polymer ?
#
loop_
_entity_poly.entity_id
_entity_poly.type
_entity_poly.pdbx_seq_one_letter_code
_entity_poly.pdbx_strand_id
1 'polypeptide(L)'
;MRDNLHTPWSDTVDLIVPTGAQGANGFETVTEEKHTKFCSWQDGVSQSEFYLSQKLGLRASAQVEIYKADMLEAWPRGTSGERFVEFCGVRYKVLRDFPQSFDTQTLILTEVIR
;
A
#
# COMPACT_ATOMS: atom_id res chain seq x y z
N MET A 1 19.82 21.06 11.29
CA MET A 1 19.37 20.49 11.13
C MET A 1 18.86 20.22 10.88
N ARG A 2 18.56 20.02 10.62
CA ARG A 2 17.96 19.62 10.30
C ARG A 2 17.35 19.01 10.56
N ASP A 3 16.97 19.15 11.06
CA ASP A 3 16.29 18.35 11.22
C ASP A 3 15.53 18.02 10.84
N ASN A 4 15.11 18.35 10.54
CA ASN A 4 14.32 17.88 10.00
C ASN A 4 14.38 16.96 9.52
N LEU A 5 15.04 17.28 9.58
CA LEU A 5 15.52 16.19 9.08
C LEU A 5 14.72 15.07 9.21
N HIS A 6 14.43 14.73 10.12
CA HIS A 6 13.61 13.67 10.32
C HIS A 6 12.33 14.19 10.86
N THR A 7 11.72 15.01 10.07
CA THR A 7 10.33 15.27 10.30
C THR A 7 9.63 13.93 10.20
N PRO A 8 9.03 13.47 11.25
CA PRO A 8 8.29 12.22 11.16
C PRO A 8 7.28 12.35 10.04
N TRP A 9 7.04 11.28 9.34
CA TRP A 9 5.99 11.28 8.34
C TRP A 9 4.69 11.67 9.02
N SER A 10 4.02 12.67 8.49
CA SER A 10 2.77 13.17 9.07
C SER A 10 1.55 12.61 8.36
N ASP A 11 1.73 12.03 7.17
CA ASP A 11 0.64 11.38 6.46
C ASP A 11 0.40 10.01 7.03
N THR A 12 -0.85 9.53 6.92
CA THR A 12 -1.18 8.17 7.30
C THR A 12 -1.90 7.49 6.14
N VAL A 13 -1.72 6.19 6.06
CA VAL A 13 -2.38 5.37 5.06
C VAL A 13 -2.96 4.15 5.77
N ASP A 14 -4.11 3.68 5.31
CA ASP A 14 -4.73 2.47 5.85
C ASP A 14 -4.33 1.29 4.98
N LEU A 15 -3.64 0.33 5.57
CA LEU A 15 -3.32 -0.92 4.89
C LEU A 15 -4.50 -1.87 5.11
N ILE A 16 -5.07 -2.35 4.02
CA ILE A 16 -6.27 -3.18 4.07
C ILE A 16 -5.85 -4.63 4.23
N VAL A 17 -6.31 -5.25 5.30
CA VAL A 17 -5.98 -6.64 5.60
C VAL A 17 -7.27 -7.45 5.53
N PRO A 18 -7.42 -8.32 4.53
CA PRO A 18 -8.62 -9.17 4.49
C PRO A 18 -8.57 -10.16 5.66
N THR A 19 -9.68 -10.25 6.36
CA THR A 19 -9.83 -11.25 7.39
C THR A 19 -10.98 -12.12 6.96
N GLY A 20 -10.67 -13.29 6.40
CA GLY A 20 -11.71 -14.21 5.98
C GLY A 20 -12.12 -15.06 7.15
N ALA A 21 -13.43 -15.17 7.40
CA ALA A 21 -13.96 -16.10 8.34
C ALA A 21 -15.08 -16.85 7.65
N GLN A 22 -15.09 -18.16 7.82
CA GLN A 22 -16.15 -18.97 7.30
C GLN A 22 -17.34 -18.88 8.23
N GLY A 23 -18.47 -18.47 7.71
CA GLY A 23 -19.67 -18.38 8.51
C GLY A 23 -20.19 -19.73 8.91
N ALA A 24 -21.07 -19.75 9.91
CA ALA A 24 -21.59 -20.99 10.45
C ALA A 24 -22.41 -21.78 9.43
N ASN A 25 -22.90 -21.11 8.39
CA ASN A 25 -23.67 -21.78 7.33
C ASN A 25 -22.80 -22.14 6.13
N GLY A 26 -21.48 -22.10 6.27
CA GLY A 26 -20.57 -22.44 5.22
C GLY A 26 -20.27 -21.34 4.23
N PHE A 27 -20.89 -20.18 4.36
CA PHE A 27 -20.58 -19.05 3.50
C PHE A 27 -19.38 -18.31 4.04
N GLU A 28 -18.51 -17.94 3.11
CA GLU A 28 -17.32 -17.18 3.43
C GLU A 28 -17.72 -15.73 3.63
N THR A 29 -17.41 -15.20 4.80
CA THR A 29 -17.63 -13.77 5.06
C THR A 29 -16.29 -13.08 4.94
N VAL A 30 -16.15 -12.22 3.93
CA VAL A 30 -14.93 -11.45 3.75
C VAL A 30 -15.08 -10.15 4.52
N THR A 31 -14.28 -10.01 5.56
CA THR A 31 -14.19 -8.75 6.28
C THR A 31 -12.81 -8.18 6.07
N GLU A 32 -12.69 -6.90 6.31
CA GLU A 32 -11.41 -6.19 6.14
C GLU A 32 -11.09 -5.46 7.43
N GLU A 33 -9.82 -5.47 7.78
CA GLU A 33 -9.29 -4.61 8.84
C GLU A 33 -8.46 -3.53 8.20
N LYS A 34 -8.47 -2.35 8.81
CA LYS A 34 -7.66 -1.24 8.34
C LYS A 34 -6.57 -0.98 9.37
N HIS A 35 -5.33 -1.12 8.95
CA HIS A 35 -4.18 -0.85 9.80
C HIS A 35 -3.63 0.51 9.40
N THR A 36 -3.90 1.52 10.21
CA THR A 36 -3.45 2.88 9.93
C THR A 36 -1.99 3.02 10.30
N LYS A 37 -1.16 3.40 9.35
CA LYS A 37 0.29 3.50 9.55
C LYS A 37 0.78 4.83 8.99
N PHE A 38 1.83 5.35 9.58
CA PHE A 38 2.47 6.56 9.06
C PHE A 38 3.14 6.25 7.73
N CYS A 39 3.14 7.23 6.85
CA CYS A 39 3.68 7.05 5.52
C CYS A 39 4.17 8.37 4.94
N SER A 40 4.89 8.25 3.83
CA SER A 40 5.22 9.38 2.98
C SER A 40 4.48 9.16 1.67
N TRP A 41 3.47 9.97 1.43
CA TRP A 41 2.61 9.82 0.25
C TRP A 41 3.09 10.73 -0.88
N GLN A 42 3.06 10.23 -2.10
CA GLN A 42 3.41 11.01 -3.27
C GLN A 42 2.34 10.78 -4.34
N ASP A 43 1.67 11.85 -4.76
CA ASP A 43 0.76 11.77 -5.88
C ASP A 43 1.58 11.62 -7.16
N GLY A 44 1.16 10.66 -7.99
CA GLY A 44 1.92 10.35 -9.18
C GLY A 44 3.11 9.48 -8.89
N VAL A 45 3.82 9.12 -9.94
CA VAL A 45 5.00 8.26 -9.86
C VAL A 45 6.09 8.88 -10.70
N SER A 46 7.33 8.39 -10.54
CA SER A 46 8.42 8.84 -11.38
C SER A 46 8.15 8.51 -12.84
N GLN A 47 8.80 9.23 -13.73
CA GLN A 47 8.61 9.03 -15.17
C GLN A 47 8.97 7.60 -15.59
N SER A 48 10.04 7.06 -15.02
CA SER A 48 10.44 5.70 -15.35
C SER A 48 9.41 4.67 -14.85
N GLU A 49 8.83 4.89 -13.67
CA GLU A 49 7.79 4.02 -13.15
C GLU A 49 6.52 4.09 -14.01
N PHE A 50 6.19 5.30 -14.46
CA PHE A 50 5.03 5.49 -15.32
C PHE A 50 5.18 4.72 -16.62
N TYR A 51 6.34 4.82 -17.27
CA TYR A 51 6.58 4.09 -18.51
C TYR A 51 6.60 2.59 -18.30
N LEU A 52 7.21 2.14 -17.19
CA LEU A 52 7.25 0.72 -16.90
C LEU A 52 5.84 0.16 -16.71
N SER A 53 5.00 0.86 -15.97
CA SER A 53 3.64 0.38 -15.74
C SER A 53 2.82 0.40 -17.04
N GLN A 54 3.02 1.40 -17.90
CA GLN A 54 2.33 1.44 -19.19
C GLN A 54 2.69 0.25 -20.06
N LYS A 55 3.95 -0.15 -20.06
CA LYS A 55 4.38 -1.32 -20.83
C LYS A 55 3.67 -2.59 -20.38
N LEU A 56 3.32 -2.66 -19.10
CA LEU A 56 2.64 -3.82 -18.54
C LEU A 56 1.12 -3.69 -18.62
N GLY A 57 0.60 -2.65 -19.27
CA GLY A 57 -0.84 -2.41 -19.34
C GLY A 57 -1.43 -1.92 -18.05
N LEU A 58 -0.61 -1.41 -17.13
CA LEU A 58 -1.04 -0.95 -15.83
C LEU A 58 -1.01 0.58 -15.81
N ARG A 59 -1.63 1.17 -14.81
CA ARG A 59 -1.69 2.63 -14.72
C ARG A 59 -1.36 3.06 -13.30
N ALA A 60 -0.06 3.26 -13.06
CA ALA A 60 0.39 3.76 -11.77
C ALA A 60 -0.08 5.18 -11.57
N SER A 61 -0.70 5.46 -10.43
CA SER A 61 -1.27 6.78 -10.14
C SER A 61 -0.67 7.42 -8.89
N ALA A 62 -0.03 6.65 -8.03
CA ALA A 62 0.55 7.19 -6.80
C ALA A 62 1.60 6.23 -6.28
N GLN A 63 2.37 6.70 -5.33
CA GLN A 63 3.28 5.82 -4.60
C GLN A 63 3.31 6.23 -3.14
N VAL A 64 3.61 5.27 -2.29
CA VAL A 64 3.68 5.51 -0.86
C VAL A 64 4.87 4.76 -0.29
N GLU A 65 5.59 5.43 0.60
CA GLU A 65 6.68 4.81 1.33
C GLU A 65 6.22 4.54 2.75
N ILE A 66 6.37 3.30 3.19
CA ILE A 66 5.97 2.88 4.54
C ILE A 66 7.13 2.11 5.18
N TYR A 67 7.06 1.92 6.49
CA TYR A 67 8.05 1.09 7.15
C TYR A 67 7.83 -0.36 6.78
N LYS A 68 8.93 -1.05 6.52
CA LYS A 68 8.88 -2.46 6.14
C LYS A 68 8.20 -3.31 7.21
N ALA A 69 8.44 -3.00 8.47
CA ALA A 69 7.83 -3.72 9.58
C ALA A 69 6.30 -3.57 9.55
N ASP A 70 5.81 -2.38 9.22
CA ASP A 70 4.37 -2.15 9.13
C ASP A 70 3.77 -2.92 7.96
N MET A 71 4.48 -2.94 6.82
CA MET A 71 4.02 -3.70 5.66
C MET A 71 3.94 -5.20 5.98
N LEU A 72 4.95 -5.74 6.65
CA LEU A 72 4.98 -7.16 6.96
C LEU A 72 3.99 -7.54 8.05
N GLU A 73 3.63 -6.58 8.91
CA GLU A 73 2.58 -6.82 9.89
C GLU A 73 1.22 -6.97 9.20
N ALA A 74 0.95 -6.10 8.24
CA ALA A 74 -0.32 -6.15 7.51
C ALA A 74 -0.36 -7.33 6.54
N TRP A 75 0.73 -7.54 5.83
CA TRP A 75 0.82 -8.58 4.80
C TRP A 75 2.08 -9.41 5.04
N PRO A 76 2.01 -10.44 5.88
CA PRO A 76 3.17 -11.29 6.15
C PRO A 76 3.71 -11.94 4.88
N ARG A 77 4.95 -12.36 4.93
CA ARG A 77 5.56 -13.06 3.79
C ARG A 77 4.72 -14.28 3.44
N GLY A 78 4.54 -14.48 2.15
CA GLY A 78 3.70 -15.56 1.67
C GLY A 78 2.24 -15.20 1.53
N THR A 79 1.86 -13.97 1.89
CA THR A 79 0.50 -13.50 1.66
C THR A 79 0.22 -13.53 0.16
N SER A 80 -0.87 -14.17 -0.23
CA SER A 80 -1.27 -14.25 -1.62
C SER A 80 -2.44 -13.31 -1.88
N GLY A 81 -2.66 -13.00 -3.16
CA GLY A 81 -3.77 -12.15 -3.54
C GLY A 81 -3.39 -10.69 -3.65
N GLU A 82 -4.37 -9.91 -4.01
CA GLU A 82 -4.16 -8.48 -4.23
C GLU A 82 -4.11 -7.75 -2.90
N ARG A 83 -3.28 -6.71 -2.86
CA ARG A 83 -3.13 -5.88 -1.67
C ARG A 83 -3.70 -4.50 -1.98
N PHE A 84 -4.41 -3.95 -1.00
CA PHE A 84 -5.06 -2.65 -1.16
C PHE A 84 -4.70 -1.73 -0.02
N VAL A 85 -4.71 -0.44 -0.32
CA VAL A 85 -4.54 0.60 0.70
C VAL A 85 -5.61 1.66 0.47
N GLU A 86 -5.90 2.46 1.50
CA GLU A 86 -6.78 3.61 1.37
C GLU A 86 -6.06 4.85 1.87
N PHE A 87 -6.18 5.92 1.11
CA PHE A 87 -5.60 7.19 1.48
C PHE A 87 -6.61 8.29 1.16
N CYS A 88 -6.95 9.08 2.17
CA CYS A 88 -7.93 10.18 2.03
C CYS A 88 -9.24 9.70 1.40
N GLY A 89 -9.70 8.52 1.81
CA GLY A 89 -10.97 7.99 1.33
C GLY A 89 -10.94 7.33 -0.03
N VAL A 90 -9.77 7.26 -0.66
CA VAL A 90 -9.63 6.67 -1.99
C VAL A 90 -8.89 5.34 -1.85
N ARG A 91 -9.40 4.30 -2.50
CA ARG A 91 -8.79 2.97 -2.46
C ARG A 91 -7.84 2.80 -3.63
N TYR A 92 -6.70 2.21 -3.35
CA TYR A 92 -5.65 1.93 -4.34
C TYR A 92 -5.25 0.47 -4.24
N LYS A 93 -4.87 -0.10 -5.38
CA LYS A 93 -4.31 -1.45 -5.44
C LYS A 93 -2.80 -1.35 -5.56
N VAL A 94 -2.10 -2.21 -4.82
CA VAL A 94 -0.64 -2.29 -4.90
C VAL A 94 -0.25 -3.05 -6.16
N LEU A 95 0.43 -2.39 -7.08
CA LEU A 95 0.91 -3.00 -8.31
C LEU A 95 2.21 -3.74 -8.07
N ARG A 96 3.13 -3.12 -7.34
CA ARG A 96 4.39 -3.73 -6.99
C ARG A 96 5.01 -2.96 -5.83
N ASP A 97 6.01 -3.55 -5.20
CA ASP A 97 6.74 -2.88 -4.14
C ASP A 97 8.23 -3.14 -4.31
N PHE A 98 9.03 -2.28 -3.69
CA PHE A 98 10.48 -2.46 -3.69
C PHE A 98 11.08 -1.76 -2.48
N PRO A 99 12.24 -2.25 -2.00
CA PRO A 99 12.90 -1.58 -0.88
C PRO A 99 13.35 -0.18 -1.26
N GLN A 100 13.03 0.79 -0.41
CA GLN A 100 13.46 2.16 -0.60
C GLN A 100 14.71 2.46 0.21
N SER A 101 14.74 1.95 1.42
CA SER A 101 15.88 2.07 2.30
C SER A 101 15.97 0.82 3.16
N PHE A 102 16.87 0.85 4.14
CA PHE A 102 17.08 -0.31 5.00
C PHE A 102 15.79 -0.76 5.69
N ASP A 103 14.97 0.20 6.12
CA ASP A 103 13.77 -0.11 6.91
C ASP A 103 12.48 0.35 6.25
N THR A 104 12.53 0.83 5.02
CA THR A 104 11.32 1.31 4.34
C THR A 104 11.12 0.62 3.01
N GLN A 105 9.86 0.57 2.60
CA GLN A 105 9.43 -0.06 1.36
C GLN A 105 8.54 0.92 0.61
N THR A 106 8.70 1.01 -0.70
CA THR A 106 7.84 1.83 -1.54
C THR A 106 6.83 0.93 -2.25
N LEU A 107 5.58 1.35 -2.22
CA LEU A 107 4.50 0.67 -2.92
C LEU A 107 4.05 1.53 -4.09
N ILE A 108 3.99 0.93 -5.27
CA ILE A 108 3.47 1.59 -6.46
C ILE A 108 2.00 1.22 -6.59
N LEU A 109 1.15 2.22 -6.75
CA LEU A 109 -0.28 2.06 -6.57
C LEU A 109 -1.05 2.50 -7.80
N THR A 110 -2.19 1.86 -8.02
CA THR A 110 -3.17 2.32 -9.00
C THR A 110 -4.50 2.53 -8.30
N GLU A 111 -5.19 3.59 -8.66
CA GLU A 111 -6.49 3.88 -8.06
C GLU A 111 -7.50 2.82 -8.49
N VAL A 112 -8.30 2.35 -7.54
CA VAL A 112 -9.37 1.41 -7.85
C VAL A 112 -10.58 2.22 -8.29
N ILE A 113 -10.97 2.05 -9.53
CA ILE A 113 -12.11 2.75 -10.12
C ILE A 113 -13.30 1.82 -10.07
N ARG A 114 -14.42 2.35 -9.59
CA ARG A 114 -15.65 1.57 -9.50
C ARG A 114 -16.58 1.87 -10.63
#